data_7b7f3f7bef7eefd359062543df743a62
#
_entry.id   7b7f3f7bef7eefd359062543df743a62
#
_cell.length_a   1.000
_cell.length_b   1.000
_cell.length_c   1.000
_cell.angle_alpha   90.00
_cell.angle_beta   90.00
_cell.angle_gamma   90.00
#
_symmetry.space_group_name_H-M   'P 1'
#
loop_
_entity.id
_entity.type
_entity.pdbx_description
1 polymer ?
#
loop_
_entity_poly.entity_id
_entity_poly.type
_entity_poly.pdbx_seq_one_letter_code
_entity_poly.pdbx_strand_id
1 'polypeptide(L)'
;MGHTFHRGDQVALLLAAANRDPGVWDDPGQFDPTRHAKAHVTFGGGLHFCVGAPLARLELQTALPILFQRLPRLRLTESPTCADVYHFHGLKRLFVSA
;
A
#
# COMPACT_ATOMS: atom_id res chain seq x y z
N MET A 1 18.30 -18.71 4.66
CA MET A 1 18.12 -18.20 3.28
C MET A 1 19.50 -17.78 2.78
N GLY A 2 20.02 -18.45 1.75
CA GLY A 2 21.36 -18.17 1.25
C GLY A 2 21.33 -18.07 -0.28
N HIS A 3 20.76 -16.97 -0.81
CA HIS A 3 20.90 -16.68 -2.24
C HIS A 3 22.10 -15.76 -2.42
N THR A 4 23.01 -16.12 -3.35
CA THR A 4 24.16 -15.29 -3.70
C THR A 4 23.77 -14.44 -4.91
N PHE A 5 23.89 -13.13 -4.77
CA PHE A 5 23.68 -12.18 -5.88
C PHE A 5 25.01 -11.85 -6.55
N HIS A 6 25.00 -11.68 -7.85
CA HIS A 6 26.14 -11.29 -8.66
C HIS A 6 25.93 -9.88 -9.22
N ARG A 7 27.02 -9.26 -9.63
CA ARG A 7 26.96 -7.96 -10.29
C ARG A 7 26.15 -8.06 -11.60
N GLY A 8 25.11 -7.26 -11.73
CA GLY A 8 24.21 -7.25 -12.88
C GLY A 8 22.89 -7.96 -12.64
N ASP A 9 22.73 -8.68 -11.53
CA ASP A 9 21.44 -9.28 -11.17
C ASP A 9 20.38 -8.21 -10.94
N GLN A 10 19.18 -8.47 -11.43
CA GLN A 10 18.02 -7.64 -11.19
C GLN A 10 17.21 -8.25 -10.05
N VAL A 11 16.87 -7.43 -9.08
CA VAL A 11 16.09 -7.86 -7.90
C VAL A 11 14.80 -7.05 -7.80
N ALA A 12 13.66 -7.73 -7.76
CA ALA A 12 12.36 -7.11 -7.51
C ALA A 12 11.99 -7.27 -6.04
N LEU A 13 11.73 -6.16 -5.35
CA LEU A 13 11.25 -6.13 -3.97
C LEU A 13 9.73 -6.03 -3.96
N LEU A 14 9.05 -7.11 -3.57
CA LEU A 14 7.59 -7.19 -3.53
C LEU A 14 7.05 -6.62 -2.20
N LEU A 15 7.09 -5.30 -2.03
CA LEU A 15 6.70 -4.62 -0.80
C LEU A 15 5.25 -4.90 -0.40
N ALA A 16 4.35 -5.00 -1.37
CA ALA A 16 2.95 -5.32 -1.12
C ALA A 16 2.78 -6.76 -0.58
N ALA A 17 3.56 -7.70 -1.07
CA ALA A 17 3.58 -9.08 -0.56
C ALA A 17 4.17 -9.14 0.85
N ALA A 18 5.26 -8.41 1.10
CA ALA A 18 5.87 -8.33 2.43
C ALA A 18 4.91 -7.74 3.48
N ASN A 19 4.07 -6.78 3.10
CA ASN A 19 3.03 -6.23 3.96
C ASN A 19 1.82 -7.18 4.16
N ARG A 20 1.83 -8.33 3.50
CA ARG A 20 0.83 -9.39 3.63
C ARG A 20 1.45 -10.74 4.00
N ASP A 21 2.65 -10.74 4.53
CA ASP A 21 3.32 -11.96 4.99
C ASP A 21 2.59 -12.50 6.23
N PRO A 22 2.01 -13.72 6.19
CA PRO A 22 1.33 -14.31 7.33
C PRO A 22 2.26 -14.64 8.50
N GLY A 23 3.55 -14.71 8.28
CA GLY A 23 4.55 -14.83 9.34
C GLY A 23 4.73 -13.54 10.16
N VAL A 24 4.22 -12.41 9.67
CA VAL A 24 4.30 -11.08 10.31
C VAL A 24 2.92 -10.56 10.70
N TRP A 25 1.92 -10.77 9.84
CA TRP A 25 0.60 -10.18 9.97
C TRP A 25 -0.47 -11.25 10.18
N ASP A 26 -1.27 -11.08 11.21
CA ASP A 26 -2.44 -11.92 11.42
C ASP A 26 -3.53 -11.52 10.40
N ASP A 27 -4.16 -12.49 9.74
CA ASP A 27 -5.18 -12.28 8.70
C ASP A 27 -4.79 -11.21 7.66
N PRO A 28 -3.65 -11.35 6.96
CA PRO A 28 -3.09 -10.28 6.13
C PRO A 28 -3.93 -9.89 4.93
N GLY A 29 -4.93 -10.71 4.54
CA GLY A 29 -5.90 -10.40 3.51
C GLY A 29 -7.03 -9.48 3.96
N GLN A 30 -7.23 -9.31 5.27
CA GLN A 30 -8.28 -8.48 5.86
C GLN A 30 -7.82 -7.03 5.99
N PHE A 31 -8.66 -6.10 5.53
CA PHE A 31 -8.49 -4.68 5.84
C PHE A 31 -9.06 -4.41 7.24
N ASP A 32 -8.17 -4.22 8.20
CA ASP A 32 -8.53 -3.90 9.58
C ASP A 32 -7.76 -2.67 10.06
N PRO A 33 -8.40 -1.49 10.08
CA PRO A 33 -7.77 -0.26 10.55
C PRO A 33 -7.54 -0.22 12.07
N THR A 34 -8.14 -1.15 12.83
CA THR A 34 -7.96 -1.24 14.28
C THR A 34 -6.78 -2.13 14.67
N ARG A 35 -6.21 -2.83 13.72
CA ARG A 35 -5.06 -3.70 13.91
C ARG A 35 -3.89 -2.96 14.54
N HIS A 36 -3.26 -3.56 15.54
CA HIS A 36 -2.03 -3.01 16.09
C HIS A 36 -0.96 -2.90 15.01
N ALA A 37 -0.57 -1.67 14.71
CA ALA A 37 0.36 -1.39 13.63
C ALA A 37 1.74 -1.98 13.92
N LYS A 38 2.10 -3.01 13.18
CA LYS A 38 3.49 -3.44 13.01
C LYS A 38 4.16 -2.53 11.98
N ALA A 39 5.47 -2.47 11.96
CA ALA A 39 6.20 -1.67 10.98
C ALA A 39 5.97 -2.25 9.57
N HIS A 40 5.22 -1.53 8.75
CA HIS A 40 5.02 -1.89 7.35
C HIS A 40 6.14 -1.32 6.47
N VAL A 41 6.42 -1.98 5.35
CA VAL A 41 7.49 -1.60 4.43
C VAL A 41 7.00 -0.84 3.19
N THR A 42 5.81 -0.24 3.24
CA THR A 42 5.23 0.52 2.11
C THR A 42 6.15 1.66 1.63
N PHE A 43 6.86 2.27 2.55
CA PHE A 43 7.82 3.34 2.27
C PHE A 43 9.28 2.86 2.20
N GLY A 44 9.49 1.56 2.03
CA GLY A 44 10.82 0.95 2.06
C GLY A 44 11.39 0.84 3.47
N GLY A 45 12.71 0.77 3.56
CA GLY A 45 13.43 0.64 4.83
C GLY A 45 14.91 1.02 4.71
N GLY A 46 15.59 1.13 5.84
CA GLY A 46 17.01 1.44 5.90
C GLY A 46 17.37 2.81 5.34
N LEU A 47 18.55 2.91 4.72
CA LEU A 47 19.09 4.16 4.16
C LEU A 47 18.24 4.76 3.04
N HIS A 48 17.44 3.93 2.37
CA HIS A 48 16.58 4.34 1.26
C HIS A 48 15.11 4.47 1.68
N PHE A 49 14.82 4.62 2.97
CA PHE A 49 13.48 4.93 3.44
C PHE A 49 12.96 6.19 2.74
N CYS A 50 11.71 6.16 2.29
CA CYS A 50 11.10 7.24 1.53
C CYS A 50 11.13 8.57 2.30
N VAL A 51 11.84 9.56 1.77
CA VAL A 51 11.92 10.91 2.36
C VAL A 51 10.56 11.62 2.37
N GLY A 52 9.68 11.29 1.43
CA GLY A 52 8.32 11.84 1.34
C GLY A 52 7.29 11.17 2.26
N ALA A 53 7.66 10.13 3.02
CA ALA A 53 6.71 9.41 3.87
C ALA A 53 5.98 10.29 4.91
N PRO A 54 6.61 11.28 5.58
CA PRO A 54 5.90 12.18 6.48
C PRO A 54 4.86 13.04 5.75
N LEU A 55 5.20 13.54 4.56
CA LEU A 55 4.28 14.35 3.75
C LEU A 55 3.10 13.50 3.27
N ALA A 56 3.33 12.33 2.73
CA ALA A 56 2.28 11.42 2.28
C ALA A 56 1.30 11.07 3.41
N ARG A 57 1.81 10.83 4.62
CA ARG A 57 0.96 10.59 5.79
C ARG A 57 0.12 11.81 6.16
N LEU A 58 0.71 12.99 6.14
CA LEU A 58 0.00 14.25 6.43
C LEU A 58 -1.11 14.50 5.40
N GLU A 59 -0.83 14.29 4.12
CA GLU A 59 -1.82 14.42 3.04
C GLU A 59 -3.00 13.48 3.26
N LEU A 60 -2.75 12.19 3.53
CA LEU A 60 -3.80 11.21 3.77
C LEU A 60 -4.60 11.50 5.04
N GLN A 61 -3.93 11.88 6.14
CA GLN A 61 -4.58 12.24 7.40
C GLN A 61 -5.46 13.49 7.27
N THR A 62 -5.12 14.38 6.37
CA THR A 62 -5.91 15.59 6.11
C THR A 62 -7.03 15.32 5.09
N ALA A 63 -6.72 14.67 3.98
CA ALA A 63 -7.65 14.51 2.87
C ALA A 63 -8.76 13.50 3.16
N LEU A 64 -8.44 12.35 3.77
CA LEU A 64 -9.44 11.29 3.98
C LEU A 64 -10.58 11.71 4.91
N PRO A 65 -10.35 12.34 6.08
CA PRO A 65 -11.45 12.81 6.93
C PRO A 65 -12.34 13.83 6.21
N ILE A 66 -11.74 14.78 5.48
CA ILE A 66 -12.49 15.77 4.70
C ILE A 66 -13.32 15.11 3.61
N LEU A 67 -12.75 14.14 2.90
CA LEU A 67 -13.45 13.40 1.85
C LEU A 67 -14.70 12.72 2.39
N PHE A 68 -14.56 11.91 3.44
CA PHE A 68 -15.68 11.17 4.03
C PHE A 68 -16.68 12.06 4.78
N GLN A 69 -16.23 13.19 5.30
CA GLN A 69 -17.14 14.18 5.87
C GLN A 69 -18.00 14.85 4.80
N ARG A 70 -17.42 15.16 3.64
CA ARG A 70 -18.14 15.80 2.53
C ARG A 70 -18.99 14.82 1.72
N LEU A 71 -18.56 13.57 1.64
CA LEU A 71 -19.20 12.50 0.86
C LEU A 71 -19.50 11.28 1.75
N PRO A 72 -20.43 11.42 2.73
CA PRO A 72 -20.67 10.36 3.71
C PRO A 72 -21.28 9.09 3.11
N ARG A 73 -21.80 9.16 1.88
CA ARG A 73 -22.36 8.02 1.15
C ARG A 73 -21.45 7.50 0.05
N LEU A 74 -20.20 7.91 0.04
CA LEU A 74 -19.22 7.47 -0.94
C LEU A 74 -19.12 5.94 -0.95
N ARG A 75 -19.35 5.33 -2.12
CA ARG A 75 -19.29 3.88 -2.31
C ARG A 75 -18.73 3.54 -3.69
N LEU A 76 -18.18 2.35 -3.80
CA LEU A 76 -17.80 1.78 -5.09
C LEU A 76 -19.08 1.42 -5.87
N THR A 77 -19.11 1.75 -7.16
CA THR A 77 -20.19 1.36 -8.07
C THR A 77 -19.83 0.12 -8.88
N GLU A 78 -18.54 -0.17 -9.02
CA GLU A 78 -18.01 -1.31 -9.74
C GLU A 78 -16.78 -1.87 -9.01
N SER A 79 -16.48 -3.14 -9.24
CA SER A 79 -15.22 -3.71 -8.74
C SER A 79 -14.03 -3.03 -9.44
N PRO A 80 -13.04 -2.53 -8.69
CA PRO A 80 -11.90 -1.88 -9.28
C PRO A 80 -11.04 -2.86 -10.07
N THR A 81 -10.45 -2.41 -11.17
CA THR A 81 -9.51 -3.18 -11.97
C THR A 81 -8.12 -2.59 -11.87
N CYS A 82 -7.13 -3.46 -11.68
CA CYS A 82 -5.74 -3.04 -11.66
C CYS A 82 -5.22 -2.79 -13.07
N ALA A 83 -4.27 -1.87 -13.17
CA ALA A 83 -3.53 -1.63 -14.40
C ALA A 83 -2.47 -2.74 -14.57
N ASP A 84 -2.24 -3.13 -15.81
CA ASP A 84 -1.15 -4.03 -16.16
C ASP A 84 0.17 -3.24 -16.24
N VAL A 85 0.71 -2.93 -15.06
CA VAL A 85 1.95 -2.15 -14.91
C VAL A 85 2.91 -2.92 -14.03
N TYR A 86 4.09 -3.21 -14.54
CA TYR A 86 5.07 -4.07 -13.88
C TYR A 86 5.50 -3.57 -12.49
N HIS A 87 5.69 -2.26 -12.32
CA HIS A 87 6.25 -1.69 -11.08
C HIS A 87 5.21 -1.28 -10.04
N PHE A 88 3.98 -0.98 -10.47
CA PHE A 88 2.95 -0.47 -9.59
C PHE A 88 1.63 -1.20 -9.84
N HIS A 89 1.20 -1.97 -8.88
CA HIS A 89 -0.12 -2.60 -8.92
C HIS A 89 -1.20 -1.56 -8.57
N GLY A 90 -1.26 -0.49 -9.37
CA GLY A 90 -2.21 0.60 -9.22
C GLY A 90 -3.54 0.30 -9.89
N LEU A 91 -4.56 1.03 -9.50
CA LEU A 91 -5.87 0.93 -10.13
C LEU A 91 -5.88 1.64 -11.48
N LYS A 92 -6.46 1.00 -12.50
CA LYS A 92 -6.72 1.62 -13.79
C LYS A 92 -7.87 2.62 -13.70
N ARG A 93 -8.91 2.26 -12.95
CA ARG A 93 -10.11 3.07 -12.70
C ARG A 93 -10.69 2.73 -11.34
N LEU A 94 -11.31 3.71 -10.71
CA LEU A 94 -12.06 3.57 -9.47
C LEU A 94 -13.37 4.34 -9.63
N PHE A 95 -14.45 3.64 -9.95
CA PHE A 95 -15.75 4.26 -10.08
C PHE A 95 -16.45 4.34 -8.74
N VAL A 96 -16.88 5.53 -8.39
CA VAL A 96 -17.54 5.84 -7.12
C VAL A 96 -18.82 6.64 -7.35
N SER A 97 -19.75 6.52 -6.40
CA SER A 97 -20.90 7.43 -6.26
C SER A 97 -20.93 8.01 -4.86
N ALA A 98 -21.49 9.18 -4.71
CA ALA A 98 -21.70 9.89 -3.44
C ALA A 98 -23.19 10.12 -3.19
#